data_edcaaba0a71f511d59de98de5806ecf5
#
_entry.id   edcaaba0a71f511d59de98de5806ecf5
#
_cell.length_a   1.000
_cell.length_b   1.000
_cell.length_c   1.000
_cell.angle_alpha   90.00
_cell.angle_beta   90.00
_cell.angle_gamma   90.00
#
_symmetry.space_group_name_H-M   'P 1'
#
loop_
_entity.id
_entity.type
_entity.pdbx_description
1 polymer ?
#
loop_
_entity_poly.entity_id
_entity_poly.type
_entity_poly.pdbx_seq_one_letter_code
_entity_poly.pdbx_strand_id
1 'polypeptide(L)'
;MKNIEFRLLRADEIEVRPQSIKNGKANMLLYMNSRVVTELLDETVGSMNWTSEFYEVNNKLVCKIGIWDEDKNMFIYKSDTGSESNIEAEKGQFSDCYKRCLSRCGVTELYSSPQITIDDDGYGCKGYYVRLIKYDEYSRKITELHICNRFDKEVFSWKIDNGYNDVSQNTDNKNNYELLVEFCKKAKAEGSDQETLKKFYKFYEKKTKEGWKGQFNPSRLYENWKNKNLVF
;
A
#
# COMPACT_ATOMS: atom_id res chain seq x y z
N MET A 1 -12.02 -10.49 -17.11
CA MET A 1 -12.01 -9.36 -16.15
C MET A 1 -10.58 -8.81 -16.12
N LYS A 2 -10.37 -7.63 -16.69
CA LYS A 2 -9.07 -6.94 -16.53
C LYS A 2 -8.92 -6.58 -15.06
N ASN A 3 -7.87 -7.07 -14.38
CA ASN A 3 -7.51 -6.58 -13.06
C ASN A 3 -7.05 -5.13 -13.20
N ILE A 4 -7.80 -4.20 -12.62
CA ILE A 4 -7.39 -2.81 -12.53
C ILE A 4 -6.24 -2.74 -11.51
N GLU A 5 -5.09 -2.27 -11.95
CA GLU A 5 -3.93 -2.08 -11.09
C GLU A 5 -3.48 -0.62 -11.15
N PHE A 6 -3.63 0.06 -10.03
CA PHE A 6 -3.12 1.42 -9.87
C PHE A 6 -1.60 1.38 -9.72
N ARG A 7 -0.88 2.39 -10.25
CA ARG A 7 0.53 2.55 -9.95
C ARG A 7 0.74 2.80 -8.44
N LEU A 8 1.94 2.63 -7.98
CA LEU A 8 2.35 2.97 -6.62
C LEU A 8 2.42 4.49 -6.43
N LEU A 9 2.18 4.95 -5.21
CA LEU A 9 2.29 6.35 -4.85
C LEU A 9 3.73 6.84 -4.90
N ARG A 10 3.95 8.04 -5.44
CA ARG A 10 5.23 8.74 -5.42
C ARG A 10 5.43 9.47 -4.09
N ALA A 11 6.67 9.80 -3.76
CA ALA A 11 7.01 10.49 -2.51
C ALA A 11 6.28 11.85 -2.38
N ASP A 12 6.16 12.60 -3.46
CA ASP A 12 5.49 13.92 -3.54
C ASP A 12 3.96 13.86 -3.44
N GLU A 13 3.38 12.67 -3.56
CA GLU A 13 1.94 12.41 -3.41
C GLU A 13 1.54 12.07 -1.97
N ILE A 14 2.53 11.92 -1.09
CA ILE A 14 2.34 11.47 0.29
C ILE A 14 2.59 12.62 1.26
N GLU A 15 1.59 12.94 2.04
CA GLU A 15 1.65 13.91 3.13
C GLU A 15 2.04 13.20 4.44
N VAL A 16 2.89 13.86 5.23
CA VAL A 16 3.30 13.42 6.56
C VAL A 16 2.65 14.33 7.60
N ARG A 17 1.80 13.78 8.46
CA ARG A 17 1.06 14.56 9.47
C ARG A 17 1.15 13.91 10.85
N PRO A 18 1.22 14.72 11.93
CA PRO A 18 1.17 14.18 13.28
C PRO A 18 -0.23 13.63 13.59
N GLN A 19 -0.26 12.41 14.13
CA GLN A 19 -1.45 11.83 14.73
C GLN A 19 -1.58 12.25 16.20
N SER A 20 -0.45 12.25 16.91
CA SER A 20 -0.39 12.66 18.32
C SER A 20 0.99 13.17 18.68
N ILE A 21 1.05 14.15 19.57
CA ILE A 21 2.28 14.69 20.15
C ILE A 21 2.18 14.54 21.65
N LYS A 22 3.07 13.76 22.24
CA LYS A 22 3.09 13.48 23.69
C LYS A 22 4.53 13.23 24.17
N ASN A 23 4.86 13.75 25.36
CA ASN A 23 6.16 13.49 26.01
C ASN A 23 7.37 13.81 25.12
N GLY A 24 7.32 14.92 24.34
CA GLY A 24 8.40 15.33 23.47
C GLY A 24 8.58 14.45 22.20
N LYS A 25 7.62 13.57 21.92
CA LYS A 25 7.61 12.73 20.72
C LYS A 25 6.33 12.93 19.92
N ALA A 26 6.46 12.91 18.60
CA ALA A 26 5.36 12.95 17.66
C ALA A 26 5.23 11.60 16.93
N ASN A 27 4.06 11.00 16.99
CA ASN A 27 3.70 9.88 16.12
C ASN A 27 3.13 10.44 14.83
N MET A 28 3.77 10.11 13.71
CA MET A 28 3.40 10.59 12.39
C MET A 28 2.67 9.53 11.59
N LEU A 29 1.76 9.96 10.72
CA LEU A 29 1.08 9.11 9.75
C LEU A 29 1.34 9.60 8.33
N LEU A 30 1.32 8.67 7.40
CA LEU A 30 1.35 8.94 5.96
C LEU A 30 -0.08 9.01 5.43
N TYR A 31 -0.36 10.04 4.66
CA TYR A 31 -1.64 10.24 3.97
C TYR A 31 -1.41 10.48 2.48
N MET A 32 -2.25 9.92 1.66
CA MET A 32 -2.32 10.29 0.25
C MET A 32 -2.97 11.67 0.11
N ASN A 33 -2.45 12.52 -0.76
CA ASN A 33 -3.13 13.75 -1.13
C ASN A 33 -4.44 13.42 -1.88
N SER A 34 -5.56 14.09 -1.53
CA SER A 34 -6.86 13.79 -2.15
C SER A 34 -6.92 14.07 -3.66
N ARG A 35 -6.07 14.97 -4.19
CA ARG A 35 -5.97 15.22 -5.64
C ARG A 35 -5.39 14.02 -6.39
N VAL A 36 -4.51 13.29 -5.75
CA VAL A 36 -3.91 12.06 -6.30
C VAL A 36 -4.95 10.98 -6.58
N VAL A 37 -6.09 10.98 -5.84
CA VAL A 37 -7.20 10.05 -6.10
C VAL A 37 -7.72 10.20 -7.54
N THR A 38 -7.97 11.44 -7.96
CA THR A 38 -8.41 11.74 -9.32
C THR A 38 -7.35 11.38 -10.35
N GLU A 39 -6.09 11.76 -10.11
CA GLU A 39 -4.97 11.45 -11.01
C GLU A 39 -4.80 9.94 -11.22
N LEU A 40 -4.84 9.16 -10.15
CA LEU A 40 -4.74 7.70 -10.24
C LEU A 40 -5.89 7.07 -11.01
N LEU A 41 -7.11 7.56 -10.82
CA LEU A 41 -8.28 7.09 -11.57
C LEU A 41 -8.16 7.45 -13.06
N ASP A 42 -7.81 8.69 -13.36
CA ASP A 42 -7.66 9.17 -14.74
C ASP A 42 -6.55 8.41 -15.49
N GLU A 43 -5.39 8.23 -14.85
CA GLU A 43 -4.26 7.49 -15.42
C GLU A 43 -4.58 5.99 -15.64
N THR A 44 -5.36 5.39 -14.73
CA THR A 44 -5.57 3.94 -14.72
C THR A 44 -6.70 3.50 -15.61
N VAL A 45 -7.82 4.23 -15.59
CA VAL A 45 -9.04 3.84 -16.29
C VAL A 45 -9.50 4.87 -17.32
N GLY A 46 -8.91 6.05 -17.35
CA GLY A 46 -9.33 7.17 -18.21
C GLY A 46 -10.41 8.02 -17.54
N SER A 47 -10.35 9.34 -17.73
CA SER A 47 -11.19 10.33 -17.04
C SER A 47 -12.70 10.18 -17.25
N MET A 48 -13.13 9.50 -18.33
CA MET A 48 -14.54 9.27 -18.64
C MET A 48 -15.06 7.90 -18.19
N ASN A 49 -14.19 7.04 -17.66
CA ASN A 49 -14.53 5.67 -17.30
C ASN A 49 -14.70 5.46 -15.79
N TRP A 50 -14.79 6.54 -15.03
CA TRP A 50 -15.06 6.48 -13.60
C TRP A 50 -16.00 7.62 -13.17
N THR A 51 -16.63 7.46 -12.01
CA THR A 51 -17.51 8.46 -11.40
C THR A 51 -17.35 8.44 -9.88
N SER A 52 -17.65 9.56 -9.23
CA SER A 52 -17.74 9.62 -7.77
C SER A 52 -19.01 10.34 -7.33
N GLU A 53 -19.61 9.84 -6.26
CA GLU A 53 -20.79 10.41 -5.62
C GLU A 53 -20.57 10.51 -4.12
N PHE A 54 -21.16 11.54 -3.50
CA PHE A 54 -21.18 11.71 -2.06
C PHE A 54 -22.63 11.79 -1.59
N TYR A 55 -22.94 11.06 -0.53
CA TYR A 55 -24.25 11.02 0.07
C TYR A 55 -24.17 10.72 1.56
N GLU A 56 -25.25 10.96 2.28
CA GLU A 56 -25.32 10.70 3.72
C GLU A 56 -26.04 9.39 4.04
N VAL A 57 -25.49 8.64 5.01
CA VAL A 57 -26.12 7.48 5.62
C VAL A 57 -25.95 7.58 7.13
N ASN A 58 -27.04 7.67 7.86
CA ASN A 58 -27.03 7.79 9.34
C ASN A 58 -26.11 8.91 9.82
N ASN A 59 -26.23 10.09 9.24
CA ASN A 59 -25.42 11.29 9.53
C ASN A 59 -23.91 11.09 9.30
N LYS A 60 -23.52 10.15 8.44
CA LYS A 60 -22.15 9.94 8.02
C LYS A 60 -22.03 10.16 6.52
N LEU A 61 -21.03 10.95 6.14
CA LEU A 61 -20.70 11.14 4.73
C LEU A 61 -20.10 9.85 4.16
N VAL A 62 -20.65 9.41 3.05
CA VAL A 62 -20.19 8.25 2.28
C VAL A 62 -19.73 8.73 0.92
N CYS A 63 -18.55 8.32 0.50
CA CYS A 63 -18.08 8.42 -0.87
C CYS A 63 -18.33 7.09 -1.58
N LYS A 64 -18.80 7.15 -2.81
CA LYS A 64 -18.95 6.02 -3.71
C LYS A 64 -18.17 6.29 -5.00
N ILE A 65 -17.19 5.45 -5.33
CA ILE A 65 -16.45 5.48 -6.60
C ILE A 65 -16.96 4.34 -7.47
N GLY A 66 -17.34 4.67 -8.68
CA GLY A 66 -17.73 3.71 -9.73
C GLY A 66 -16.66 3.66 -10.82
N ILE A 67 -16.26 2.46 -11.23
CA ILE A 67 -15.35 2.23 -12.35
C ILE A 67 -16.08 1.39 -13.38
N TRP A 68 -16.03 1.79 -14.65
CA TRP A 68 -16.68 1.09 -15.74
C TRP A 68 -16.02 -0.25 -16.02
N ASP A 69 -16.80 -1.32 -16.04
CA ASP A 69 -16.38 -2.66 -16.42
C ASP A 69 -16.96 -3.01 -17.79
N GLU A 70 -16.13 -3.01 -18.83
CA GLU A 70 -16.54 -3.29 -20.21
C GLU A 70 -17.11 -4.72 -20.38
N ASP A 71 -16.54 -5.71 -19.68
CA ASP A 71 -17.00 -7.10 -19.79
C ASP A 71 -18.43 -7.26 -19.25
N LYS A 72 -18.78 -6.49 -18.22
CA LYS A 72 -20.10 -6.53 -17.58
C LYS A 72 -21.05 -5.46 -18.08
N ASN A 73 -20.53 -4.50 -18.86
CA ASN A 73 -21.28 -3.34 -19.36
C ASN A 73 -22.00 -2.57 -18.24
N MET A 74 -21.28 -2.34 -17.11
CA MET A 74 -21.83 -1.63 -15.96
C MET A 74 -20.72 -1.00 -15.09
N PHE A 75 -21.08 -0.01 -14.27
CA PHE A 75 -20.21 0.49 -13.24
C PHE A 75 -20.11 -0.47 -12.05
N ILE A 76 -18.88 -0.74 -11.62
CA ILE A 76 -18.60 -1.47 -10.38
C ILE A 76 -18.27 -0.45 -9.30
N TYR A 77 -19.07 -0.45 -8.23
CA TYR A 77 -18.97 0.53 -7.16
C TYR A 77 -18.25 0.01 -5.93
N LYS A 78 -17.47 0.90 -5.31
CA LYS A 78 -16.92 0.76 -3.97
C LYS A 78 -17.32 1.98 -3.16
N SER A 79 -17.54 1.80 -1.85
CA SER A 79 -17.93 2.89 -0.95
C SER A 79 -17.17 2.81 0.36
N ASP A 80 -16.89 3.96 0.95
CA ASP A 80 -16.37 4.08 2.32
C ASP A 80 -16.85 5.39 2.96
N THR A 81 -16.70 5.51 4.28
CA THR A 81 -17.02 6.70 5.05
C THR A 81 -15.77 7.47 5.41
N GLY A 82 -15.87 8.78 5.61
CA GLY A 82 -14.80 9.63 6.13
C GLY A 82 -15.00 10.00 7.59
N SER A 83 -13.89 10.30 8.26
CA SER A 83 -13.88 10.86 9.61
C SER A 83 -13.75 12.39 9.53
N GLU A 84 -14.39 13.10 10.45
CA GLU A 84 -14.23 14.54 10.60
C GLU A 84 -12.81 14.89 11.05
N SER A 85 -12.26 15.99 10.53
CA SER A 85 -10.98 16.54 10.99
C SER A 85 -11.22 17.59 12.09
N ASN A 86 -10.24 17.73 12.99
CA ASN A 86 -10.34 18.70 14.09
C ASN A 86 -10.21 20.17 13.66
N ILE A 87 -9.81 20.46 12.42
CA ILE A 87 -9.49 21.84 11.97
C ILE A 87 -10.46 22.36 10.92
N GLU A 88 -10.85 21.55 9.95
CA GLU A 88 -11.83 21.85 8.91
C GLU A 88 -12.74 20.62 8.75
N ALA A 89 -13.71 20.47 9.64
CA ALA A 89 -14.49 19.25 9.79
C ALA A 89 -15.07 18.72 8.46
N GLU A 90 -15.82 19.56 7.74
CA GLU A 90 -16.47 19.15 6.50
C GLU A 90 -15.46 18.83 5.39
N LYS A 91 -14.54 19.75 5.07
CA LYS A 91 -13.53 19.55 4.04
C LYS A 91 -12.61 18.36 4.32
N GLY A 92 -12.26 18.18 5.61
CA GLY A 92 -11.50 17.03 6.06
C GLY A 92 -12.25 15.73 5.84
N GLN A 93 -13.54 15.70 6.16
CA GLN A 93 -14.41 14.54 6.00
C GLN A 93 -14.55 14.13 4.53
N PHE A 94 -14.81 15.07 3.62
CA PHE A 94 -14.87 14.81 2.17
C PHE A 94 -13.54 14.22 1.64
N SER A 95 -12.42 14.86 2.00
CA SER A 95 -11.10 14.40 1.59
C SER A 95 -10.76 13.02 2.12
N ASP A 96 -11.07 12.72 3.39
CA ASP A 96 -10.82 11.43 4.01
C ASP A 96 -11.70 10.34 3.38
N CYS A 97 -13.00 10.63 3.24
CA CYS A 97 -13.97 9.74 2.60
C CYS A 97 -13.51 9.31 1.18
N TYR A 98 -13.06 10.28 0.39
CA TYR A 98 -12.61 10.05 -0.99
C TYR A 98 -11.35 9.17 -1.06
N LYS A 99 -10.33 9.45 -0.22
CA LYS A 99 -9.11 8.64 -0.13
C LYS A 99 -9.38 7.21 0.35
N ARG A 100 -10.23 7.06 1.35
CA ARG A 100 -10.63 5.74 1.88
C ARG A 100 -11.38 4.93 0.85
N CYS A 101 -12.26 5.58 0.06
CA CYS A 101 -12.97 4.92 -1.01
C CYS A 101 -12.01 4.38 -2.08
N LEU A 102 -10.97 5.12 -2.47
CA LEU A 102 -9.94 4.63 -3.40
C LEU A 102 -9.16 3.44 -2.82
N SER A 103 -8.93 3.43 -1.50
CA SER A 103 -8.29 2.28 -0.85
C SER A 103 -9.09 0.99 -1.01
N ARG A 104 -10.44 1.09 -1.07
CA ARG A 104 -11.31 -0.05 -1.40
C ARG A 104 -11.14 -0.53 -2.85
N CYS A 105 -10.63 0.34 -3.72
CA CYS A 105 -10.32 0.00 -5.11
C CYS A 105 -8.94 -0.66 -5.28
N GLY A 106 -8.11 -0.70 -4.23
CA GLY A 106 -6.83 -1.42 -4.23
C GLY A 106 -5.57 -0.57 -3.97
N VAL A 107 -5.70 0.74 -3.71
CA VAL A 107 -4.58 1.61 -3.33
C VAL A 107 -4.38 1.52 -1.81
N THR A 108 -3.56 0.59 -1.37
CA THR A 108 -3.43 0.22 0.06
C THR A 108 -2.00 0.25 0.59
N GLU A 109 -1.04 0.67 -0.20
CA GLU A 109 0.40 0.60 0.12
C GLU A 109 0.76 1.34 1.41
N LEU A 110 0.10 2.47 1.73
CA LEU A 110 0.37 3.23 2.95
C LEU A 110 -0.03 2.49 4.23
N TYR A 111 -0.89 1.48 4.15
CA TYR A 111 -1.21 0.62 5.31
C TYR A 111 -0.05 -0.26 5.74
N SER A 112 0.99 -0.39 4.92
CA SER A 112 2.22 -1.10 5.26
C SER A 112 3.29 -0.18 5.89
N SER A 113 2.95 1.09 6.18
CA SER A 113 3.86 2.04 6.80
C SER A 113 4.42 1.51 8.12
N PRO A 114 5.74 1.64 8.37
CA PRO A 114 6.27 1.41 9.70
C PRO A 114 5.68 2.43 10.69
N GLN A 115 5.81 2.15 11.98
CA GLN A 115 5.51 3.14 12.99
C GLN A 115 6.54 4.27 12.90
N ILE A 116 6.06 5.50 12.68
CA ILE A 116 6.91 6.68 12.53
C ILE A 116 6.83 7.48 13.81
N THR A 117 7.91 7.49 14.58
CA THR A 117 8.04 8.29 15.81
C THR A 117 9.27 9.18 15.68
N ILE A 118 9.08 10.50 15.82
CA ILE A 118 10.12 11.51 15.72
C ILE A 118 10.11 12.41 16.97
N ASP A 119 11.14 13.20 17.15
CA ASP A 119 11.16 14.24 18.19
C ASP A 119 10.20 15.37 17.85
N ASP A 120 9.45 15.86 18.85
CA ASP A 120 8.61 17.04 18.70
C ASP A 120 9.50 18.26 18.46
N ASP A 121 9.19 19.03 17.41
CA ASP A 121 9.90 20.25 17.06
C ASP A 121 9.39 21.49 17.80
N GLY A 122 8.39 21.33 18.70
CA GLY A 122 7.73 22.42 19.42
C GLY A 122 6.81 23.31 18.55
N TYR A 123 6.68 23.01 17.25
CA TYR A 123 5.86 23.76 16.29
C TYR A 123 4.75 22.91 15.66
N GLY A 124 4.44 21.76 16.26
CA GLY A 124 3.40 20.86 15.82
C GLY A 124 3.77 20.00 14.61
N CYS A 125 5.05 19.78 14.38
CA CYS A 125 5.59 18.92 13.32
C CYS A 125 4.98 19.20 11.93
N LYS A 126 4.90 20.48 11.56
CA LYS A 126 4.36 20.94 10.26
C LYS A 126 5.46 21.00 9.18
N GLY A 127 5.07 20.71 7.92
CA GLY A 127 5.97 20.83 6.77
C GLY A 127 6.97 19.68 6.66
N TYR A 128 6.66 18.53 7.26
CA TYR A 128 7.39 17.29 7.04
C TYR A 128 6.95 16.65 5.73
N TYR A 129 7.89 15.99 5.03
CA TYR A 129 7.63 15.39 3.74
C TYR A 129 8.42 14.10 3.53
N VAL A 130 7.93 13.26 2.65
CA VAL A 130 8.61 12.03 2.25
C VAL A 130 9.67 12.38 1.22
N ARG A 131 10.94 12.17 1.56
CA ARG A 131 12.07 12.35 0.62
C ARG A 131 12.23 11.15 -0.30
N LEU A 132 12.09 9.95 0.27
CA LEU A 132 12.24 8.69 -0.44
C LEU A 132 11.24 7.69 0.08
N ILE A 133 10.60 6.99 -0.85
CA ILE A 133 9.80 5.81 -0.55
C ILE A 133 10.08 4.75 -1.60
N LYS A 134 10.27 3.52 -1.16
CA LYS A 134 10.39 2.35 -2.04
C LYS A 134 9.40 1.28 -1.61
N TYR A 135 9.00 0.50 -2.57
CA TYR A 135 8.03 -0.56 -2.39
C TYR A 135 8.58 -1.88 -2.93
N ASP A 136 8.09 -2.96 -2.38
CA ASP A 136 8.20 -4.26 -3.02
C ASP A 136 7.19 -4.36 -4.17
N GLU A 137 7.66 -4.69 -5.36
CA GLU A 137 6.83 -4.71 -6.59
C GLU A 137 5.67 -5.73 -6.52
N TYR A 138 5.83 -6.81 -5.76
CA TYR A 138 4.86 -7.91 -5.72
C TYR A 138 3.83 -7.73 -4.62
N SER A 139 4.28 -7.40 -3.39
CA SER A 139 3.39 -7.19 -2.25
C SER A 139 2.83 -5.77 -2.17
N ARG A 140 3.43 -4.83 -2.90
CA ARG A 140 3.13 -3.39 -2.84
C ARG A 140 3.35 -2.77 -1.45
N LYS A 141 4.15 -3.43 -0.60
CA LYS A 141 4.49 -2.92 0.74
C LYS A 141 5.67 -1.97 0.69
N ILE A 142 5.66 -0.98 1.57
CA ILE A 142 6.81 -0.09 1.75
C ILE A 142 8.02 -0.90 2.23
N THR A 143 9.17 -0.71 1.61
CA THR A 143 10.43 -1.38 1.95
C THR A 143 11.50 -0.41 2.42
N GLU A 144 11.40 0.87 2.05
CA GLU A 144 12.31 1.93 2.48
C GLU A 144 11.54 3.24 2.58
N LEU A 145 11.75 4.01 3.65
CA LEU A 145 11.06 5.26 3.90
C LEU A 145 12.00 6.25 4.59
N HIS A 146 12.18 7.43 3.97
CA HIS A 146 12.93 8.54 4.52
C HIS A 146 12.05 9.78 4.60
N ILE A 147 12.01 10.42 5.77
CA ILE A 147 11.21 11.62 6.02
C ILE A 147 12.15 12.75 6.43
N CYS A 148 11.94 13.91 5.82
CA CYS A 148 12.62 15.14 6.15
C CYS A 148 11.67 16.17 6.75
N ASN A 149 12.22 17.06 7.58
CA ASN A 149 11.50 18.22 8.06
C ASN A 149 11.56 19.37 7.04
N ARG A 150 10.87 20.49 7.35
CA ARG A 150 10.84 21.71 6.52
C ARG A 150 12.20 22.39 6.26
N PHE A 151 13.25 21.98 6.98
CA PHE A 151 14.64 22.47 6.79
C PHE A 151 15.50 21.47 6.03
N ASP A 152 14.88 20.49 5.38
CA ASP A 152 15.55 19.45 4.59
C ASP A 152 16.43 18.47 5.41
N LYS A 153 16.28 18.50 6.73
CA LYS A 153 16.97 17.56 7.64
C LYS A 153 16.17 16.26 7.72
N GLU A 154 16.86 15.14 7.49
CA GLU A 154 16.29 13.81 7.71
C GLU A 154 16.00 13.60 9.21
N VAL A 155 14.76 13.25 9.52
CA VAL A 155 14.27 13.04 10.90
C VAL A 155 13.79 11.61 11.14
N PHE A 156 13.57 10.86 10.08
CA PHE A 156 13.19 9.46 10.13
C PHE A 156 13.75 8.73 8.92
N SER A 157 14.38 7.59 9.17
CA SER A 157 14.86 6.68 8.15
C SER A 157 14.52 5.27 8.57
N TRP A 158 13.90 4.53 7.67
CA TRP A 158 13.55 3.14 7.89
C TRP A 158 13.71 2.36 6.60
N LYS A 159 14.27 1.16 6.72
CA LYS A 159 14.45 0.22 5.63
C LYS A 159 14.25 -1.19 6.17
N ILE A 160 13.59 -2.03 5.40
CA ILE A 160 13.61 -3.45 5.67
C ILE A 160 15.05 -3.90 5.44
N ASP A 161 15.76 -4.23 6.51
CA ASP A 161 17.06 -4.86 6.42
C ASP A 161 16.88 -6.22 5.74
N ASN A 162 17.23 -6.30 4.46
CA ASN A 162 17.50 -7.57 3.80
C ASN A 162 18.85 -8.06 4.35
N GLY A 163 18.86 -8.30 5.67
CA GLY A 163 20.07 -8.49 6.46
C GLY A 163 20.94 -9.63 5.98
N TYR A 164 22.05 -9.28 5.35
CA TYR A 164 23.30 -9.96 5.57
C TYR A 164 23.91 -9.36 6.84
N ASN A 165 23.63 -9.97 7.97
CA ASN A 165 24.34 -10.12 9.24
C ASN A 165 23.38 -9.97 10.42
N ASP A 166 23.09 -10.97 11.05
CA ASP A 166 23.24 -11.41 12.44
C ASP A 166 22.16 -12.39 12.90
N VAL A 167 22.63 -13.48 13.34
CA VAL A 167 21.90 -14.64 13.81
C VAL A 167 21.31 -14.36 15.18
N SER A 168 19.97 -14.31 15.30
CA SER A 168 19.26 -14.95 16.39
C SER A 168 17.74 -14.74 16.35
N GLN A 169 17.02 -15.84 16.31
CA GLN A 169 15.59 -16.07 16.63
C GLN A 169 14.52 -15.59 15.66
N ASN A 170 14.13 -16.46 14.80
CA ASN A 170 13.02 -16.66 13.89
C ASN A 170 13.42 -16.82 12.41
N THR A 171 14.35 -17.74 12.17
CA THR A 171 15.05 -17.93 10.89
C THR A 171 14.19 -18.50 9.76
N ASP A 172 13.11 -19.22 10.04
CA ASP A 172 12.40 -19.97 8.99
C ASP A 172 11.50 -19.11 8.09
N ASN A 173 10.87 -18.07 8.61
CA ASN A 173 9.93 -17.27 7.79
C ASN A 173 10.62 -16.14 7.00
N LYS A 174 11.73 -15.59 7.50
CA LYS A 174 12.47 -14.52 6.82
C LYS A 174 13.18 -15.05 5.57
N ASN A 175 13.80 -16.23 5.73
CA ASN A 175 14.51 -16.92 4.64
C ASN A 175 13.58 -17.31 3.49
N ASN A 176 12.38 -17.76 3.79
CA ASN A 176 11.40 -18.18 2.78
C ASN A 176 10.86 -17.00 1.94
N TYR A 177 10.69 -15.83 2.55
CA TYR A 177 10.25 -14.61 1.85
C TYR A 177 11.32 -14.12 0.87
N GLU A 178 12.56 -14.07 1.30
CA GLU A 178 13.69 -13.65 0.45
C GLU A 178 13.88 -14.59 -0.75
N LEU A 179 13.82 -15.90 -0.50
CA LEU A 179 13.86 -16.92 -1.56
C LEU A 179 12.72 -16.77 -2.56
N LEU A 180 11.54 -16.40 -2.10
CA LEU A 180 10.39 -16.15 -2.98
C LEU A 180 10.61 -14.91 -3.86
N VAL A 181 11.09 -13.81 -3.30
CA VAL A 181 11.38 -12.56 -4.04
C VAL A 181 12.49 -12.81 -5.07
N GLU A 182 13.55 -13.49 -4.67
CA GLU A 182 14.65 -13.84 -5.57
C GLU A 182 14.18 -14.74 -6.72
N PHE A 183 13.38 -15.74 -6.41
CA PHE A 183 12.75 -16.59 -7.43
C PHE A 183 11.90 -15.78 -8.41
N CYS A 184 11.04 -14.89 -7.93
CA CYS A 184 10.20 -14.06 -8.78
C CYS A 184 11.03 -13.13 -9.70
N LYS A 185 12.12 -12.54 -9.19
CA LYS A 185 13.06 -11.73 -9.99
C LYS A 185 13.71 -12.57 -11.10
N LYS A 186 14.17 -13.78 -10.77
CA LYS A 186 14.78 -14.69 -11.73
C LYS A 186 13.78 -15.16 -12.79
N ALA A 187 12.60 -15.58 -12.38
CA ALA A 187 11.54 -16.04 -13.28
C ALA A 187 11.08 -14.92 -14.25
N LYS A 188 11.04 -13.65 -13.78
CA LYS A 188 10.78 -12.48 -14.63
C LYS A 188 11.87 -12.29 -15.67
N ALA A 189 13.14 -12.41 -15.27
CA ALA A 189 14.27 -12.32 -16.20
C ALA A 189 14.28 -13.43 -17.25
N GLU A 190 13.74 -14.61 -16.91
CA GLU A 190 13.58 -15.76 -17.81
C GLU A 190 12.29 -15.70 -18.65
N GLY A 191 11.55 -14.58 -18.62
CA GLY A 191 10.41 -14.32 -19.49
C GLY A 191 9.05 -14.75 -18.91
N SER A 192 8.98 -15.05 -17.61
CA SER A 192 7.69 -15.32 -16.96
C SER A 192 6.84 -14.05 -16.88
N ASP A 193 5.52 -14.21 -17.16
CA ASP A 193 4.56 -13.11 -17.10
C ASP A 193 4.44 -12.53 -15.68
N GLN A 194 4.56 -11.21 -15.59
CA GLN A 194 4.54 -10.49 -14.31
C GLN A 194 3.22 -10.66 -13.54
N GLU A 195 2.10 -10.72 -14.25
CA GLU A 195 0.80 -10.92 -13.60
C GLU A 195 0.69 -12.32 -12.98
N THR A 196 1.19 -13.32 -13.66
CA THR A 196 1.27 -14.70 -13.17
C THR A 196 2.15 -14.80 -11.92
N LEU A 197 3.31 -14.14 -11.92
CA LEU A 197 4.19 -14.09 -10.75
C LEU A 197 3.54 -13.39 -9.55
N LYS A 198 2.79 -12.31 -9.75
CA LYS A 198 2.03 -11.63 -8.70
C LYS A 198 0.93 -12.52 -8.10
N LYS A 199 0.22 -13.29 -8.94
CA LYS A 199 -0.80 -14.25 -8.48
C LYS A 199 -0.16 -15.37 -7.65
N PHE A 200 0.98 -15.88 -8.09
CA PHE A 200 1.72 -16.91 -7.34
C PHE A 200 2.21 -16.37 -5.98
N TYR A 201 2.77 -15.16 -5.95
CA TYR A 201 3.20 -14.52 -4.71
C TYR A 201 2.05 -14.41 -3.69
N LYS A 202 0.89 -13.89 -4.12
CA LYS A 202 -0.30 -13.77 -3.26
C LYS A 202 -0.81 -15.13 -2.76
N PHE A 203 -0.75 -16.14 -3.61
CA PHE A 203 -1.10 -17.51 -3.23
C PHE A 203 -0.17 -18.02 -2.13
N TYR A 204 1.13 -17.86 -2.28
CA TYR A 204 2.11 -18.27 -1.28
C TYR A 204 1.93 -17.53 0.05
N GLU A 205 1.75 -16.20 0.02
CA GLU A 205 1.51 -15.41 1.22
C GLU A 205 0.26 -15.88 1.99
N LYS A 206 -0.81 -16.22 1.27
CA LYS A 206 -2.02 -16.78 1.85
C LYS A 206 -1.74 -18.14 2.53
N LYS A 207 -1.01 -19.03 1.88
CA LYS A 207 -0.67 -20.35 2.42
C LYS A 207 0.22 -20.28 3.65
N THR A 208 1.17 -19.35 3.68
CA THR A 208 2.00 -19.13 4.86
C THR A 208 1.18 -18.64 6.05
N LYS A 209 0.21 -17.75 5.82
CA LYS A 209 -0.73 -17.28 6.86
C LYS A 209 -1.65 -18.38 7.38
N GLU A 210 -2.00 -19.36 6.54
CA GLU A 210 -2.78 -20.55 6.90
C GLU A 210 -1.96 -21.58 7.71
N GLY A 211 -0.69 -21.29 8.03
CA GLY A 211 0.16 -22.12 8.88
C GLY A 211 0.91 -23.24 8.14
N TRP A 212 1.05 -23.14 6.81
CA TRP A 212 1.82 -24.11 6.05
C TRP A 212 3.29 -24.11 6.48
N LYS A 213 3.81 -25.29 6.85
CA LYS A 213 5.20 -25.50 7.34
C LYS A 213 6.02 -26.41 6.44
N GLY A 214 5.63 -26.59 5.18
CA GLY A 214 6.36 -27.42 4.23
C GLY A 214 7.74 -26.88 3.88
N GLN A 215 8.63 -27.77 3.38
CA GLN A 215 9.95 -27.35 2.92
C GLN A 215 9.81 -26.41 1.73
N PHE A 216 10.37 -25.19 1.88
CA PHE A 216 10.21 -24.14 0.90
C PHE A 216 11.16 -24.32 -0.29
N ASN A 217 10.59 -24.62 -1.44
CA ASN A 217 11.28 -24.56 -2.73
C ASN A 217 10.40 -23.76 -3.71
N PRO A 218 10.70 -22.48 -3.95
CA PRO A 218 9.84 -21.60 -4.76
C PRO A 218 9.65 -22.07 -6.19
N SER A 219 10.68 -22.65 -6.81
CA SER A 219 10.60 -23.17 -8.18
C SER A 219 9.63 -24.33 -8.29
N ARG A 220 9.71 -25.30 -7.39
CA ARG A 220 8.82 -26.47 -7.35
C ARG A 220 7.38 -26.07 -7.02
N LEU A 221 7.21 -25.14 -6.09
CA LEU A 221 5.88 -24.60 -5.72
C LEU A 221 5.24 -23.86 -6.88
N TYR A 222 6.01 -23.07 -7.62
CA TYR A 222 5.53 -22.33 -8.78
C TYR A 222 5.06 -23.27 -9.90
N GLU A 223 5.82 -24.30 -10.22
CA GLU A 223 5.44 -25.30 -11.23
C GLU A 223 4.18 -26.08 -10.80
N ASN A 224 4.10 -26.52 -9.56
CA ASN A 224 2.92 -27.19 -9.02
C ASN A 224 1.69 -26.27 -9.06
N TRP A 225 1.84 -25.00 -8.71
CA TRP A 225 0.76 -24.03 -8.74
C TRP A 225 0.30 -23.76 -10.18
N LYS A 226 1.22 -23.59 -11.11
CA LYS A 226 0.95 -23.34 -12.54
C LYS A 226 0.21 -24.52 -13.18
N ASN A 227 0.62 -25.73 -12.86
CA ASN A 227 0.05 -26.95 -13.41
C ASN A 227 -1.21 -27.42 -12.66
N LYS A 228 -1.73 -26.64 -11.71
CA LYS A 228 -2.86 -26.99 -10.82
C LYS A 228 -2.67 -28.29 -10.02
N ASN A 229 -1.45 -28.82 -9.97
CA ASN A 229 -1.08 -30.00 -9.18
C ASN A 229 -0.74 -29.56 -7.75
N LEU A 230 -1.74 -29.10 -7.00
CA LEU A 230 -1.61 -28.67 -5.60
C LEU A 230 -1.53 -29.90 -4.68
N VAL A 231 -0.48 -30.70 -4.78
CA VAL A 231 -0.11 -31.65 -3.74
C VAL A 231 0.83 -30.92 -2.79
N PHE A 232 0.32 -30.59 -1.61
CA PHE A 232 1.04 -29.99 -0.48
C PHE A 232 1.58 -31.06 0.45
#